data_9bed0b87df4096a766887ce4d1c8646b
#
_entry.id   9bed0b87df4096a766887ce4d1c8646b
#
_cell.length_a   1.000
_cell.length_b   1.000
_cell.length_c   1.000
_cell.angle_alpha   90.00
_cell.angle_beta   90.00
_cell.angle_gamma   90.00
#
_symmetry.space_group_name_H-M   'P 1'
#
loop_
_entity.id
_entity.type
_entity.pdbx_description
1 polymer ?
#
loop_
_entity_poly.entity_id
_entity_poly.type
_entity_poly.pdbx_seq_one_letter_code
_entity_poly.pdbx_strand_id
1 'polypeptide(L)'
;MATYADVKKLQTKIKMINTALIEEWAIINGNSGTNPLCFDGLSTQITTNTEPASDAPFTLTQINNLLKTITMVGGKPQAAIMGYRDNQRFSDLILSSYYRLFQAGAGALADVPAGVAITKWVSPFGTIDIIGSRFLPNTGHAGEILVIDDKTVLDDGNAVQMVDLMPVSSIDLALLQTAYRTIICEFTVLQLTCESFQGKVIHCA
;
A
#
# COMPACT_ATOMS: atom_id res chain seq x y z
N MET A 1 21.83 -35.82 -2.75
CA MET A 1 22.67 -34.70 -2.28
C MET A 1 22.41 -33.50 -3.17
N ALA A 2 22.03 -32.36 -2.59
CA ALA A 2 21.94 -31.13 -3.37
C ALA A 2 23.33 -30.70 -3.86
N THR A 3 23.45 -30.37 -5.12
CA THR A 3 24.71 -29.88 -5.69
C THR A 3 24.98 -28.45 -5.22
N TYR A 4 26.23 -27.99 -5.26
CA TYR A 4 26.58 -26.60 -4.95
C TYR A 4 25.79 -25.61 -5.80
N ALA A 5 25.57 -25.93 -7.07
CA ALA A 5 24.78 -25.10 -8.00
C ALA A 5 23.32 -24.95 -7.54
N ASP A 6 22.71 -25.99 -6.95
CA ASP A 6 21.34 -25.95 -6.47
C ASP A 6 21.23 -25.10 -5.20
N VAL A 7 22.21 -25.17 -4.31
CA VAL A 7 22.29 -24.33 -3.11
C VAL A 7 22.44 -22.86 -3.48
N LYS A 8 23.31 -22.52 -4.45
CA LYS A 8 23.48 -21.16 -4.95
C LYS A 8 22.17 -20.61 -5.53
N LYS A 9 21.50 -21.37 -6.40
CA LYS A 9 20.21 -20.98 -7.00
C LYS A 9 19.15 -20.71 -5.92
N LEU A 10 19.06 -21.57 -4.92
CA LEU A 10 18.10 -21.42 -3.81
C LEU A 10 18.39 -20.13 -3.02
N GLN A 11 19.65 -19.89 -2.66
CA GLN A 11 20.05 -18.69 -1.93
C GLN A 11 19.79 -17.42 -2.74
N THR A 12 20.10 -17.41 -4.04
CA THR A 12 19.81 -16.27 -4.93
C THR A 12 18.31 -16.00 -4.97
N LYS A 13 17.48 -17.04 -5.12
CA LYS A 13 16.02 -16.90 -5.11
C LYS A 13 15.50 -16.30 -3.80
N ILE A 14 15.98 -16.79 -2.66
CA ILE A 14 15.60 -16.26 -1.34
C ILE A 14 15.97 -14.78 -1.22
N LYS A 15 17.16 -14.41 -1.66
CA LYS A 15 17.63 -13.02 -1.62
C LYS A 15 16.83 -12.10 -2.54
N MET A 16 16.47 -12.55 -3.75
CA MET A 16 15.59 -11.80 -4.64
C MET A 16 14.20 -11.56 -4.03
N ILE A 17 13.63 -12.59 -3.38
CA ILE A 17 12.37 -12.42 -2.64
C ILE A 17 12.52 -11.37 -1.53
N ASN A 18 13.61 -11.44 -0.77
CA ASN A 18 13.87 -10.45 0.29
C ASN A 18 14.05 -9.03 -0.26
N THR A 19 14.70 -8.87 -1.43
CA THR A 19 14.82 -7.57 -2.10
C THR A 19 13.44 -7.03 -2.46
N ALA A 20 12.58 -7.84 -3.09
CA ALA A 20 11.20 -7.44 -3.42
C ALA A 20 10.36 -7.07 -2.19
N LEU A 21 10.58 -7.74 -1.04
CA LEU A 21 9.93 -7.39 0.21
C LEU A 21 10.40 -6.07 0.80
N ILE A 22 11.69 -5.77 0.66
CA ILE A 22 12.26 -4.49 1.08
C ILE A 22 11.75 -3.36 0.18
N GLU A 23 11.65 -3.61 -1.12
CA GLU A 23 11.06 -2.66 -2.08
C GLU A 23 9.59 -2.36 -1.73
N GLU A 24 8.76 -3.39 -1.51
CA GLU A 24 7.36 -3.22 -1.10
C GLU A 24 7.24 -2.40 0.20
N TRP A 25 8.13 -2.66 1.17
CA TRP A 25 8.20 -1.86 2.40
C TRP A 25 8.62 -0.42 2.10
N ALA A 26 9.60 -0.20 1.22
CA ALA A 26 10.11 1.12 0.88
C ALA A 26 9.08 1.96 0.10
N ILE A 27 8.28 1.34 -0.77
CA ILE A 27 7.16 2.02 -1.48
C ILE A 27 6.20 2.67 -0.47
N ILE A 28 5.95 2.02 0.66
CA ILE A 28 5.01 2.53 1.67
C ILE A 28 5.73 3.44 2.67
N ASN A 29 6.82 2.96 3.29
CA ASN A 29 7.44 3.57 4.47
C ASN A 29 8.82 4.18 4.21
N GLY A 30 9.30 4.20 2.96
CA GLY A 30 10.62 4.72 2.64
C GLY A 30 10.80 6.16 3.14
N ASN A 31 12.01 6.48 3.61
CA ASN A 31 12.36 7.82 4.07
C ASN A 31 13.86 8.06 3.86
N SER A 32 14.17 8.91 2.89
CA SER A 32 15.55 9.27 2.54
C SER A 32 16.26 10.06 3.64
N GLY A 33 15.50 10.76 4.48
CA GLY A 33 16.04 11.48 5.64
C GLY A 33 16.56 10.55 6.74
N THR A 34 15.97 9.35 6.87
CA THR A 34 16.40 8.33 7.83
C THR A 34 17.45 7.40 7.24
N ASN A 35 17.27 7.02 5.98
CA ASN A 35 18.20 6.17 5.24
C ASN A 35 18.49 6.76 3.85
N PRO A 36 19.68 7.36 3.64
CA PRO A 36 20.04 7.99 2.36
C PRO A 36 20.07 7.03 1.15
N LEU A 37 20.07 5.73 1.38
CA LEU A 37 20.02 4.71 0.33
C LEU A 37 18.59 4.26 -0.01
N CYS A 38 17.59 4.86 0.61
CA CYS A 38 16.19 4.58 0.38
C CYS A 38 15.52 5.80 -0.29
N PHE A 39 14.59 5.56 -1.19
CA PHE A 39 13.73 6.62 -1.71
C PHE A 39 12.59 6.93 -0.71
N ASP A 40 11.94 8.08 -0.89
CA ASP A 40 10.79 8.45 -0.08
C ASP A 40 9.55 7.67 -0.56
N GLY A 41 8.91 6.97 0.37
CA GLY A 41 7.70 6.19 0.13
C GLY A 41 6.44 7.06 0.16
N LEU A 42 5.29 6.44 -0.11
CA LEU A 42 3.99 7.10 -0.14
C LEU A 42 3.67 7.84 1.16
N SER A 43 3.91 7.20 2.31
CA SER A 43 3.66 7.82 3.62
C SER A 43 4.50 9.10 3.84
N THR A 44 5.72 9.14 3.32
CA THR A 44 6.61 10.30 3.43
C THR A 44 6.26 11.39 2.43
N GLN A 45 5.94 11.03 1.17
CA GLN A 45 5.68 11.99 0.11
C GLN A 45 4.29 12.66 0.21
N ILE A 46 3.27 11.95 0.73
CA ILE A 46 1.93 12.51 0.88
C ILE A 46 1.91 13.39 2.13
N THR A 47 1.80 14.70 1.94
CA THR A 47 1.84 15.71 3.02
C THR A 47 0.64 16.64 3.03
N THR A 48 0.05 16.94 1.88
CA THR A 48 -1.00 17.96 1.71
C THR A 48 -2.37 17.45 2.16
N ASN A 49 -2.81 16.31 1.64
CA ASN A 49 -4.14 15.76 1.95
C ASN A 49 -4.05 14.77 3.10
N THR A 50 -4.03 15.27 4.31
CA THR A 50 -3.94 14.47 5.53
C THR A 50 -5.16 14.68 6.42
N GLU A 51 -5.86 13.59 6.77
CA GLU A 51 -6.98 13.60 7.71
C GLU A 51 -6.56 12.94 9.02
N PRO A 52 -6.53 13.67 10.15
CA PRO A 52 -6.16 13.09 11.42
C PRO A 52 -7.33 12.29 12.01
N ALA A 53 -7.10 11.05 12.40
CA ALA A 53 -8.03 10.27 13.22
C ALA A 53 -7.91 10.57 14.72
N SER A 54 -6.93 11.41 15.13
CA SER A 54 -6.72 11.87 16.51
C SER A 54 -6.59 10.73 17.53
N ASP A 55 -5.84 9.70 17.17
CA ASP A 55 -5.64 8.50 17.99
C ASP A 55 -6.95 7.75 18.32
N ALA A 56 -7.97 7.97 17.51
CA ALA A 56 -9.24 7.30 17.59
C ALA A 56 -9.41 6.34 16.40
N PRO A 57 -10.35 5.41 16.51
CA PRO A 57 -10.77 4.64 15.35
C PRO A 57 -11.21 5.54 14.22
N PHE A 58 -10.68 5.33 13.01
CA PHE A 58 -11.13 6.09 11.85
C PHE A 58 -12.62 5.84 11.55
N THR A 59 -13.25 6.80 10.92
CA THR A 59 -14.65 6.78 10.53
C THR A 59 -14.80 6.82 9.01
N LEU A 60 -15.90 6.30 8.49
CA LEU A 60 -16.23 6.42 7.07
C LEU A 60 -16.34 7.89 6.62
N THR A 61 -16.72 8.80 7.53
CA THR A 61 -16.80 10.23 7.25
C THR A 61 -15.42 10.81 6.93
N GLN A 62 -14.38 10.44 7.68
CA GLN A 62 -13.01 10.90 7.42
C GLN A 62 -12.50 10.42 6.05
N ILE A 63 -12.73 9.15 5.72
CA ILE A 63 -12.38 8.63 4.40
C ILE A 63 -13.13 9.38 3.30
N ASN A 64 -14.45 9.59 3.47
CA ASN A 64 -15.26 10.33 2.50
C ASN A 64 -14.81 11.79 2.35
N ASN A 65 -14.42 12.47 3.43
CA ASN A 65 -13.87 13.81 3.39
C ASN A 65 -12.56 13.85 2.59
N LEU A 66 -11.67 12.90 2.84
CA LEU A 66 -10.42 12.76 2.10
C LEU A 66 -10.66 12.54 0.61
N LEU A 67 -11.56 11.61 0.26
CA LEU A 67 -11.95 11.34 -1.13
C LEU A 67 -12.54 12.57 -1.81
N LYS A 68 -13.39 13.31 -1.09
CA LYS A 68 -13.95 14.58 -1.57
C LYS A 68 -12.85 15.58 -1.89
N THR A 69 -11.89 15.77 -0.98
CA THR A 69 -10.78 16.71 -1.16
C THR A 69 -9.96 16.35 -2.39
N ILE A 70 -9.58 15.09 -2.55
CA ILE A 70 -8.85 14.58 -3.71
C ILE A 70 -9.64 14.82 -5.01
N THR A 71 -10.93 14.49 -5.02
CA THR A 71 -11.78 14.64 -6.22
C THR A 71 -11.99 16.10 -6.59
N MET A 72 -12.07 17.03 -5.62
CA MET A 72 -12.20 18.46 -5.88
C MET A 72 -10.97 19.06 -6.58
N VAL A 73 -9.81 18.50 -6.37
CA VAL A 73 -8.55 18.91 -7.05
C VAL A 73 -8.43 18.26 -8.44
N GLY A 74 -9.27 17.28 -8.77
CA GLY A 74 -9.28 16.58 -10.07
C GLY A 74 -8.71 15.18 -10.02
N GLY A 75 -8.27 14.68 -8.87
CA GLY A 75 -7.84 13.31 -8.67
C GLY A 75 -9.00 12.30 -8.77
N LYS A 76 -8.68 11.09 -9.12
CA LYS A 76 -9.63 9.96 -9.22
C LYS A 76 -9.11 8.80 -8.36
N PRO A 77 -9.30 8.86 -7.03
CA PRO A 77 -8.79 7.84 -6.14
C PRO A 77 -9.38 6.47 -6.49
N GLN A 78 -8.53 5.47 -6.65
CA GLN A 78 -8.91 4.13 -7.10
C GLN A 78 -8.49 3.04 -6.14
N ALA A 79 -7.48 3.27 -5.32
CA ALA A 79 -7.00 2.29 -4.36
C ALA A 79 -6.85 2.91 -2.97
N ALA A 80 -7.20 2.13 -1.95
CA ALA A 80 -6.94 2.44 -0.55
C ALA A 80 -6.10 1.32 0.05
N ILE A 81 -4.87 1.65 0.44
CA ILE A 81 -3.96 0.73 1.10
C ILE A 81 -4.09 0.93 2.60
N MET A 82 -4.34 -0.13 3.33
CA MET A 82 -4.50 -0.08 4.78
C MET A 82 -3.89 -1.30 5.48
N GLY A 83 -3.55 -1.15 6.75
CA GLY A 83 -3.10 -2.26 7.57
C GLY A 83 -4.20 -3.31 7.75
N TYR A 84 -3.84 -4.56 8.05
CA TYR A 84 -4.85 -5.62 8.20
C TYR A 84 -5.87 -5.36 9.30
N ARG A 85 -5.47 -4.70 10.40
CA ARG A 85 -6.38 -4.28 11.48
C ARG A 85 -7.40 -3.26 10.95
N ASP A 86 -6.93 -2.27 10.21
CA ASP A 86 -7.78 -1.20 9.67
C ASP A 86 -8.68 -1.73 8.55
N ASN A 87 -8.20 -2.70 7.77
CA ASN A 87 -9.01 -3.40 6.78
C ASN A 87 -10.15 -4.20 7.42
N GLN A 88 -9.86 -4.93 8.51
CA GLN A 88 -10.90 -5.62 9.29
C GLN A 88 -11.94 -4.62 9.80
N ARG A 89 -11.50 -3.53 10.42
CA ARG A 89 -12.36 -2.47 10.93
C ARG A 89 -13.20 -1.83 9.82
N PHE A 90 -12.62 -1.55 8.66
CA PHE A 90 -13.33 -1.02 7.51
C PHE A 90 -14.47 -1.97 7.09
N SER A 91 -14.19 -3.26 7.02
CA SER A 91 -15.20 -4.28 6.74
C SER A 91 -16.33 -4.28 7.77
N ASP A 92 -15.99 -4.20 9.05
CA ASP A 92 -16.98 -4.15 10.14
C ASP A 92 -17.85 -2.89 10.08
N LEU A 93 -17.26 -1.72 9.78
CA LEU A 93 -18.00 -0.46 9.63
C LEU A 93 -18.99 -0.52 8.47
N ILE A 94 -18.60 -1.07 7.34
CA ILE A 94 -19.49 -1.20 6.19
C ILE A 94 -20.59 -2.23 6.48
N LEU A 95 -20.22 -3.41 6.97
CA LEU A 95 -21.20 -4.45 7.30
C LEU A 95 -22.23 -3.97 8.33
N SER A 96 -21.80 -3.26 9.37
CA SER A 96 -22.71 -2.70 10.38
C SER A 96 -23.70 -1.69 9.78
N SER A 97 -23.26 -0.91 8.81
CA SER A 97 -24.10 0.06 8.10
C SER A 97 -25.10 -0.62 7.16
N TYR A 98 -24.67 -1.64 6.43
CA TYR A 98 -25.54 -2.42 5.56
C TYR A 98 -26.50 -3.32 6.33
N TYR A 99 -26.09 -3.89 7.46
CA TYR A 99 -26.94 -4.76 8.26
C TYR A 99 -28.20 -4.04 8.75
N ARG A 100 -28.12 -2.76 9.07
CA ARG A 100 -29.28 -1.93 9.43
C ARG A 100 -30.25 -1.73 8.27
N LEU A 101 -29.75 -1.63 7.05
CA LEU A 101 -30.57 -1.54 5.84
C LEU A 101 -31.31 -2.85 5.55
N PHE A 102 -30.65 -3.99 5.74
CA PHE A 102 -31.26 -5.31 5.52
C PHE A 102 -32.28 -5.68 6.62
N GLN A 103 -32.09 -5.24 7.86
CA GLN A 103 -33.09 -5.43 8.92
C GLN A 103 -34.35 -4.61 8.68
N ALA A 104 -34.26 -3.48 7.97
CA ALA A 104 -35.44 -2.66 7.64
C ALA A 104 -36.27 -3.21 6.48
N GLY A 105 -35.72 -4.10 5.66
CA GLY A 105 -36.37 -4.80 4.56
C GLY A 105 -36.41 -6.30 4.84
N ALA A 106 -37.49 -6.79 5.50
CA ALA A 106 -37.66 -8.21 5.83
C ALA A 106 -37.76 -9.09 4.57
N GLY A 107 -36.66 -9.42 3.97
CA GLY A 107 -36.52 -10.40 2.88
C GLY A 107 -35.33 -11.27 3.14
N ALA A 108 -35.57 -12.52 3.50
CA ALA A 108 -34.69 -13.68 3.56
C ALA A 108 -33.20 -13.41 3.35
N LEU A 109 -32.42 -13.30 4.42
CA LEU A 109 -30.99 -13.53 4.45
C LEU A 109 -30.73 -15.04 4.29
N ALA A 110 -31.08 -15.60 3.15
CA ALA A 110 -30.61 -16.90 2.75
C ALA A 110 -29.21 -16.74 2.16
N ASP A 111 -28.21 -17.35 2.79
CA ASP A 111 -26.85 -17.49 2.32
C ASP A 111 -25.98 -16.22 2.19
N VAL A 112 -25.84 -15.44 3.26
CA VAL A 112 -24.65 -14.58 3.37
C VAL A 112 -23.53 -15.46 3.94
N PRO A 113 -22.45 -15.74 3.18
CA PRO A 113 -21.33 -16.50 3.72
C PRO A 113 -20.77 -15.75 4.94
N ALA A 114 -20.61 -16.47 6.04
CA ALA A 114 -19.96 -15.94 7.24
C ALA A 114 -18.55 -15.52 6.90
N GLY A 115 -18.26 -14.20 7.01
CA GLY A 115 -16.94 -13.63 6.70
C GLY A 115 -16.89 -13.00 5.31
N VAL A 116 -17.34 -11.76 5.19
CA VAL A 116 -17.20 -10.96 3.96
C VAL A 116 -15.95 -10.09 4.07
N ALA A 117 -14.94 -10.38 3.28
CA ALA A 117 -13.84 -9.46 3.05
C ALA A 117 -14.25 -8.46 1.97
N ILE A 118 -14.24 -7.16 2.29
CA ILE A 118 -14.52 -6.10 1.32
C ILE A 118 -13.24 -5.81 0.55
N THR A 119 -13.22 -6.19 -0.71
CA THR A 119 -12.11 -5.90 -1.63
C THR A 119 -12.38 -4.69 -2.51
N LYS A 120 -13.65 -4.31 -2.67
CA LYS A 120 -14.09 -3.16 -3.45
C LYS A 120 -15.17 -2.39 -2.70
N TRP A 121 -15.02 -1.10 -2.67
CA TRP A 121 -15.99 -0.19 -2.07
C TRP A 121 -16.45 0.84 -3.09
N VAL A 122 -17.77 0.95 -3.25
CA VAL A 122 -18.39 1.96 -4.10
C VAL A 122 -18.71 3.17 -3.23
N SER A 123 -17.93 4.22 -3.38
CA SER A 123 -18.13 5.50 -2.72
C SER A 123 -18.89 6.45 -3.65
N PRO A 124 -19.42 7.57 -3.14
CA PRO A 124 -20.01 8.63 -3.98
C PRO A 124 -19.03 9.24 -4.99
N PHE A 125 -17.73 9.03 -4.79
CA PHE A 125 -16.64 9.60 -5.59
C PHE A 125 -16.02 8.58 -6.57
N GLY A 126 -16.48 7.33 -6.57
CA GLY A 126 -16.00 6.27 -7.44
C GLY A 126 -15.84 4.94 -6.72
N THR A 127 -15.38 3.95 -7.48
CA THR A 127 -15.09 2.61 -6.94
C THR A 127 -13.64 2.56 -6.51
N ILE A 128 -13.39 2.13 -5.29
CA ILE A 128 -12.08 2.07 -4.65
C ILE A 128 -11.74 0.62 -4.34
N ASP A 129 -10.60 0.17 -4.77
CA ASP A 129 -10.06 -1.15 -4.45
C ASP A 129 -9.39 -1.08 -3.06
N ILE A 130 -9.76 -1.99 -2.16
CA ILE A 130 -9.22 -2.07 -0.81
C ILE A 130 -8.08 -3.09 -0.79
N ILE A 131 -6.88 -2.61 -0.45
CA ILE A 131 -5.66 -3.41 -0.44
C ILE A 131 -5.13 -3.49 0.99
N GLY A 132 -5.06 -4.72 1.52
CA GLY A 132 -4.43 -4.96 2.82
C GLY A 132 -2.92 -5.06 2.69
N SER A 133 -2.17 -4.26 3.45
CA SER A 133 -0.71 -4.33 3.50
C SER A 133 -0.23 -4.71 4.91
N ARG A 134 0.78 -5.58 4.95
CA ARG A 134 1.48 -5.96 6.19
C ARG A 134 2.51 -4.93 6.64
N PHE A 135 2.89 -4.01 5.76
CA PHE A 135 3.92 -3.01 6.03
C PHE A 135 3.37 -1.71 6.62
N LEU A 136 2.06 -1.52 6.60
CA LEU A 136 1.42 -0.47 7.38
C LEU A 136 1.29 -0.89 8.85
N PRO A 137 1.44 0.05 9.80
CA PRO A 137 1.30 -0.24 11.22
C PRO A 137 -0.07 -0.87 11.54
N ASN A 138 -0.04 -1.95 12.32
CA ASN A 138 -1.24 -2.67 12.75
C ASN A 138 -1.47 -2.60 14.28
N THR A 139 -0.66 -1.81 14.99
CA THR A 139 -0.69 -1.73 16.46
C THR A 139 -0.53 -0.29 16.93
N GLY A 140 -1.19 0.03 18.02
CA GLY A 140 -1.10 1.36 18.66
C GLY A 140 -1.82 2.45 17.85
N HIS A 141 -1.44 3.69 18.07
CA HIS A 141 -2.00 4.90 17.46
C HIS A 141 -1.26 5.33 16.17
N ALA A 142 -0.52 4.42 15.55
CA ALA A 142 0.28 4.68 14.36
C ALA A 142 -0.38 4.17 13.08
N GLY A 143 -1.65 3.74 13.12
CA GLY A 143 -2.39 3.27 11.95
C GLY A 143 -2.47 4.35 10.88
N GLU A 144 -2.29 3.96 9.62
CA GLU A 144 -2.31 4.84 8.47
C GLU A 144 -3.08 4.18 7.33
N ILE A 145 -3.92 4.97 6.65
CA ILE A 145 -4.65 4.55 5.45
C ILE A 145 -4.20 5.47 4.32
N LEU A 146 -3.64 4.89 3.28
CA LEU A 146 -3.19 5.60 2.08
C LEU A 146 -4.24 5.47 0.99
N VAL A 147 -4.67 6.59 0.44
CA VAL A 147 -5.61 6.65 -0.69
C VAL A 147 -4.85 7.15 -1.91
N ILE A 148 -4.83 6.36 -2.97
CA ILE A 148 -4.01 6.59 -4.15
C ILE A 148 -4.84 6.66 -5.43
N ASP A 149 -4.41 7.54 -6.32
CA ASP A 149 -4.78 7.58 -7.73
C ASP A 149 -3.58 7.12 -8.56
N ASP A 150 -3.64 5.89 -9.02
CA ASP A 150 -2.56 5.23 -9.78
C ASP A 150 -2.80 5.25 -11.31
N LYS A 151 -4.00 5.66 -11.75
CA LYS A 151 -4.41 5.57 -13.16
C LYS A 151 -4.59 6.89 -13.87
N THR A 152 -4.63 8.00 -13.15
CA THR A 152 -4.66 9.30 -13.81
C THR A 152 -3.35 9.52 -14.55
N VAL A 153 -3.46 9.62 -15.87
CA VAL A 153 -2.32 9.87 -16.77
C VAL A 153 -2.14 11.37 -16.87
N LEU A 154 -0.93 11.82 -16.60
CA LEU A 154 -0.46 13.18 -16.77
C LEU A 154 0.50 13.24 -17.96
N ASP A 155 0.91 14.44 -18.39
CA ASP A 155 1.83 14.60 -19.53
C ASP A 155 3.17 13.87 -19.33
N ASP A 156 3.61 13.72 -18.09
CA ASP A 156 4.87 13.06 -17.71
C ASP A 156 4.69 11.61 -17.24
N GLY A 157 3.53 11.00 -17.44
CA GLY A 157 3.23 9.61 -17.01
C GLY A 157 2.07 9.50 -16.02
N ASN A 158 2.05 8.44 -15.24
CA ASN A 158 1.01 8.24 -14.23
C ASN A 158 1.23 9.14 -13.01
N ALA A 159 0.15 9.45 -12.28
CA ALA A 159 0.23 10.23 -11.05
C ALA A 159 1.15 9.56 -10.00
N VAL A 160 1.19 8.24 -9.97
CA VAL A 160 2.12 7.42 -9.18
C VAL A 160 2.75 6.40 -10.10
N GLN A 161 4.07 6.30 -10.10
CA GLN A 161 4.78 5.28 -10.87
C GLN A 161 6.12 4.90 -10.25
N MET A 162 6.53 3.65 -10.47
CA MET A 162 7.90 3.21 -10.20
C MET A 162 8.75 3.51 -11.44
N VAL A 163 9.91 4.10 -11.22
CA VAL A 163 10.89 4.38 -12.28
C VAL A 163 12.15 3.59 -11.99
N ASP A 164 12.47 2.67 -12.89
CA ASP A 164 13.62 1.79 -12.76
C ASP A 164 14.78 2.31 -13.61
N LEU A 165 15.89 2.65 -12.98
CA LEU A 165 17.16 2.85 -13.66
C LEU A 165 17.81 1.50 -13.96
N MET A 166 17.71 0.58 -13.03
CA MET A 166 18.21 -0.79 -13.16
C MET A 166 17.28 -1.75 -12.42
N PRO A 167 16.61 -2.67 -13.15
CA PRO A 167 15.76 -3.67 -12.52
C PRO A 167 16.58 -4.64 -11.67
N VAL A 168 15.90 -5.39 -10.81
CA VAL A 168 16.55 -6.41 -9.97
C VAL A 168 17.47 -7.29 -10.80
N SER A 169 18.73 -7.22 -10.53
CA SER A 169 19.77 -7.98 -11.24
C SER A 169 20.73 -8.65 -10.27
N SER A 170 21.24 -9.80 -10.68
CA SER A 170 22.25 -10.53 -9.93
C SER A 170 23.59 -10.51 -10.68
N ILE A 171 24.64 -10.06 -10.03
CA ILE A 171 25.98 -9.99 -10.59
C ILE A 171 26.90 -10.91 -9.79
N ASP A 172 27.51 -11.86 -10.48
CA ASP A 172 28.53 -12.72 -9.88
C ASP A 172 29.86 -11.96 -9.82
N LEU A 173 30.41 -11.83 -8.63
CA LEU A 173 31.71 -11.21 -8.43
C LEU A 173 32.85 -12.20 -8.76
N ALA A 174 33.99 -11.64 -9.14
CA ALA A 174 35.23 -12.43 -9.31
C ALA A 174 35.54 -13.19 -8.03
N LEU A 175 36.13 -14.39 -8.21
CA LEU A 175 36.54 -15.22 -7.09
C LEU A 175 37.68 -14.52 -6.33
N LEU A 176 37.36 -14.04 -5.13
CA LEU A 176 38.34 -13.51 -4.19
C LEU A 176 38.50 -14.53 -3.06
N GLN A 177 39.67 -15.13 -2.96
CA GLN A 177 39.95 -16.24 -2.03
C GLN A 177 39.14 -17.50 -2.41
N THR A 178 38.58 -18.24 -1.43
CA THR A 178 37.81 -19.47 -1.62
C THR A 178 36.31 -19.24 -1.60
N ALA A 179 35.86 -17.96 -1.65
CA ALA A 179 34.43 -17.61 -1.51
C ALA A 179 33.87 -17.09 -2.84
N TYR A 180 32.76 -17.69 -3.27
CA TYR A 180 31.92 -17.15 -4.35
C TYR A 180 30.96 -16.12 -3.76
N ARG A 181 30.88 -14.93 -4.37
CA ARG A 181 29.98 -13.85 -3.97
C ARG A 181 29.11 -13.46 -5.14
N THR A 182 27.83 -13.28 -4.87
CA THR A 182 26.84 -12.73 -5.81
C THR A 182 26.25 -11.49 -5.16
N ILE A 183 26.22 -10.37 -5.88
CA ILE A 183 25.51 -9.16 -5.47
C ILE A 183 24.16 -9.16 -6.19
N ILE A 184 23.12 -8.85 -5.45
CA ILE A 184 21.81 -8.52 -6.01
C ILE A 184 21.63 -7.03 -5.80
N CYS A 185 21.40 -6.29 -6.86
CA CYS A 185 21.22 -4.84 -6.84
C CYS A 185 20.03 -4.44 -7.69
N GLU A 186 19.42 -3.35 -7.28
CA GLU A 186 18.27 -2.72 -7.91
C GLU A 186 18.41 -1.20 -7.69
N PHE A 187 18.08 -0.41 -8.71
CA PHE A 187 18.03 1.04 -8.61
C PHE A 187 16.67 1.50 -9.12
N THR A 188 15.75 1.70 -8.20
CA THR A 188 14.39 2.13 -8.46
C THR A 188 14.06 3.36 -7.62
N VAL A 189 13.08 4.13 -8.05
CA VAL A 189 12.55 5.25 -7.29
C VAL A 189 11.04 5.33 -7.47
N LEU A 190 10.32 5.66 -6.40
CA LEU A 190 8.91 5.97 -6.44
C LEU A 190 8.75 7.44 -6.84
N GLN A 191 8.16 7.67 -8.00
CA GLN A 191 7.80 9.00 -8.48
C GLN A 191 6.32 9.28 -8.18
N LEU A 192 6.08 10.35 -7.45
CA LEU A 192 4.76 10.91 -7.18
C LEU A 192 4.65 12.24 -7.93
N THR A 193 4.10 12.21 -9.15
CA THR A 193 4.05 13.38 -10.03
C THR A 193 3.03 14.41 -9.55
N CYS A 194 1.91 13.96 -8.97
CA CYS A 194 0.87 14.84 -8.45
C CYS A 194 0.45 14.41 -7.05
N GLU A 195 1.09 14.99 -6.04
CA GLU A 195 0.83 14.69 -4.63
C GLU A 195 -0.61 15.04 -4.21
N SER A 196 -1.18 16.10 -4.78
CA SER A 196 -2.54 16.54 -4.47
C SER A 196 -3.65 15.57 -4.88
N PHE A 197 -3.33 14.57 -5.74
CA PHE A 197 -4.27 13.49 -6.11
C PHE A 197 -4.21 12.32 -5.14
N GLN A 198 -3.32 12.38 -4.18
CA GLN A 198 -3.12 11.37 -3.16
C GLN A 198 -3.57 11.91 -1.81
N GLY A 199 -3.79 11.00 -0.87
CA GLY A 199 -4.12 11.42 0.48
C GLY A 199 -3.93 10.30 1.50
N LYS A 200 -3.91 10.68 2.77
CA LYS A 200 -3.79 9.72 3.87
C LYS A 200 -4.63 10.08 5.08
N VAL A 201 -5.12 9.06 5.77
CA VAL A 201 -5.66 9.17 7.13
C VAL A 201 -4.56 8.71 8.07
N ILE A 202 -4.24 9.52 9.07
CA ILE A 202 -3.15 9.27 10.02
C ILE A 202 -3.66 9.12 11.44
N HIS A 203 -2.84 8.48 12.30
CA HIS A 203 -3.15 8.25 13.73
C HIS A 203 -4.45 7.47 13.95
N CYS A 204 -4.68 6.42 13.15
CA CYS A 204 -5.78 5.49 13.38
C CYS A 204 -5.47 4.58 14.59
N ALA A 205 -6.41 4.47 15.56
CA ALA A 205 -6.27 3.64 16.76
C ALA A 205 -6.81 2.22 16.59
#